data_bf1c74daf1d9f6efc551cef3c9244084
#
_entry.id   bf1c74daf1d9f6efc551cef3c9244084
#
_cell.length_a   1.000
_cell.length_b   1.000
_cell.length_c   1.000
_cell.angle_alpha   90.00
_cell.angle_beta   90.00
_cell.angle_gamma   90.00
#
_symmetry.space_group_name_H-M   'P 1'
#
loop_
_entity.id
_entity.type
_entity.pdbx_description
1 polymer ?
#
loop_
_entity_poly.entity_id
_entity_poly.type
_entity_poly.pdbx_seq_one_letter_code
_entity_poly.pdbx_strand_id
1 'polypeptide(L)'
;MKVNLFLKASIIWVIIALFAIMNGIFRENVLVSILGQHMAVSVSGIMLSIIVFILTYLFFPLIGKHHTLDYFFIGLQWVVMTLMFEFVFGHYVMGKPWSSIFQVFNIMEGDLFIIVLVVSLFSPILAAKLKGK
;
A
#
# COMPACT_ATOMS: atom_id res chain seq x y z
N MET A 1 3.66 18.54 17.16
CA MET A 1 4.65 17.49 17.06
C MET A 1 4.18 16.26 16.31
N LYS A 2 3.05 15.70 16.70
CA LYS A 2 2.46 14.59 15.94
C LYS A 2 2.08 15.00 14.52
N VAL A 3 1.71 16.26 14.34
CA VAL A 3 1.37 16.79 13.02
C VAL A 3 2.55 16.64 12.06
N ASN A 4 3.77 17.00 12.51
CA ASN A 4 4.95 16.86 11.66
C ASN A 4 5.22 15.41 11.31
N LEU A 5 5.03 14.51 12.27
CA LEU A 5 5.21 13.08 12.04
C LEU A 5 4.23 12.58 10.97
N PHE A 6 2.96 12.95 11.07
CA PHE A 6 1.97 12.51 10.11
C PHE A 6 2.15 13.16 8.74
N LEU A 7 2.67 14.40 8.68
CA LEU A 7 3.02 15.01 7.40
C LEU A 7 4.14 14.25 6.71
N LYS A 8 5.17 13.85 7.45
CA LYS A 8 6.25 13.05 6.90
C LYS A 8 5.74 11.69 6.42
N ALA A 9 4.87 11.06 7.20
CA ALA A 9 4.27 9.79 6.82
C ALA A 9 3.44 9.94 5.55
N SER A 10 2.73 11.05 5.39
CA SER A 10 1.95 11.31 4.19
C SER A 10 2.83 11.45 2.96
N ILE A 11 3.98 12.10 3.09
CA ILE A 11 4.93 12.22 1.99
C ILE A 11 5.41 10.83 1.55
N ILE A 12 5.75 9.99 2.52
CA ILE A 12 6.16 8.62 2.23
C ILE A 12 5.02 7.86 1.54
N TRP A 13 3.79 8.05 2.01
CA TRP A 13 2.62 7.41 1.40
C TRP A 13 2.45 7.84 -0.06
N VAL A 14 2.67 9.12 -0.37
CA VAL A 14 2.60 9.58 -1.76
C VAL A 14 3.59 8.84 -2.64
N ILE A 15 4.81 8.65 -2.14
CA ILE A 15 5.82 7.88 -2.86
C ILE A 15 5.36 6.44 -3.07
N ILE A 16 4.80 5.82 -2.02
CA ILE A 16 4.25 4.47 -2.11
C ILE A 16 3.12 4.43 -3.15
N ALA A 17 2.25 5.44 -3.16
CA ALA A 17 1.14 5.49 -4.09
C ALA A 17 1.64 5.57 -5.54
N LEU A 18 2.70 6.34 -5.79
CA LEU A 18 3.28 6.41 -7.13
C LEU A 18 3.80 5.04 -7.58
N PHE A 19 4.46 4.31 -6.69
CA PHE A 19 4.89 2.96 -7.01
C PHE A 19 3.72 2.01 -7.19
N ALA A 20 2.64 2.22 -6.43
CA ALA A 20 1.44 1.40 -6.59
C ALA A 20 0.80 1.61 -7.97
N ILE A 21 0.76 2.86 -8.44
CA ILE A 21 0.25 3.16 -9.77
C ILE A 21 1.11 2.49 -10.83
N MET A 22 2.44 2.60 -10.70
CA MET A 22 3.36 1.95 -11.62
C MET A 22 3.18 0.43 -11.61
N ASN A 23 2.99 -0.15 -10.42
CA ASN A 23 2.74 -1.58 -10.28
C ASN A 23 1.46 -1.99 -11.03
N GLY A 24 0.40 -1.17 -10.91
CA GLY A 24 -0.84 -1.43 -11.61
C GLY A 24 -0.69 -1.38 -13.13
N ILE A 25 0.06 -0.40 -13.63
CA ILE A 25 0.33 -0.28 -15.07
C ILE A 25 1.12 -1.49 -15.55
N PHE A 26 2.14 -1.88 -14.80
CA PHE A 26 2.95 -3.05 -15.13
C PHE A 26 2.09 -4.32 -15.16
N ARG A 27 1.20 -4.45 -14.19
CA ARG A 27 0.29 -5.60 -14.13
C ARG A 27 -0.55 -5.69 -15.40
N GLU A 28 -1.21 -4.59 -15.78
CA GLU A 28 -2.14 -4.61 -16.90
C GLU A 28 -1.44 -4.76 -18.24
N ASN A 29 -0.25 -4.23 -18.39
CA ASN A 29 0.44 -4.23 -19.68
C ASN A 29 1.39 -5.40 -19.87
N VAL A 30 1.90 -5.97 -18.80
CA VAL A 30 2.91 -7.04 -18.89
C VAL A 30 2.42 -8.32 -18.25
N LEU A 31 2.04 -8.27 -16.96
CA LEU A 31 1.72 -9.49 -16.22
C LEU A 31 0.47 -10.19 -16.75
N VAL A 32 -0.54 -9.42 -17.12
CA VAL A 32 -1.78 -10.01 -17.65
C VAL A 32 -1.52 -10.77 -18.94
N SER A 33 -0.69 -10.22 -19.82
CA SER A 33 -0.40 -10.86 -21.10
C SER A 33 0.46 -12.12 -20.96
N ILE A 34 1.27 -12.21 -19.89
CA ILE A 34 2.14 -13.36 -19.67
C ILE A 34 1.47 -14.40 -18.79
N LEU A 35 0.82 -13.98 -17.70
CA LEU A 35 0.33 -14.89 -16.66
C LEU A 35 -1.19 -15.05 -16.65
N GLY A 36 -1.91 -14.20 -17.37
CA GLY A 36 -3.37 -14.15 -17.30
C GLY A 36 -3.84 -13.25 -16.16
N GLN A 37 -5.11 -12.87 -16.21
CA GLN A 37 -5.66 -11.89 -15.25
C GLN A 37 -5.56 -12.37 -13.81
N HIS A 38 -5.93 -13.62 -13.55
CA HIS A 38 -5.98 -14.12 -12.17
C HIS A 38 -4.59 -14.15 -11.52
N MET A 39 -3.60 -14.71 -12.22
CA MET A 39 -2.25 -14.80 -11.70
C MET A 39 -1.59 -13.42 -11.62
N ALA A 40 -1.87 -12.56 -12.58
CA ALA A 40 -1.30 -11.20 -12.59
C ALA A 40 -1.71 -10.42 -11.37
N VAL A 41 -2.98 -10.52 -10.96
CA VAL A 41 -3.48 -9.82 -9.77
C VAL A 41 -2.76 -10.33 -8.51
N SER A 42 -2.60 -11.65 -8.38
CA SER A 42 -1.93 -12.22 -7.22
C SER A 42 -0.47 -11.81 -7.15
N VAL A 43 0.26 -11.93 -8.27
CA VAL A 43 1.67 -11.57 -8.33
C VAL A 43 1.86 -10.08 -8.05
N SER A 44 1.00 -9.25 -8.64
CA SER A 44 1.06 -7.79 -8.43
C SER A 44 0.85 -7.43 -6.96
N GLY A 45 -0.08 -8.09 -6.29
CA GLY A 45 -0.33 -7.84 -4.88
C GLY A 45 0.87 -8.16 -4.01
N ILE A 46 1.52 -9.30 -4.29
CA ILE A 46 2.73 -9.68 -3.56
C ILE A 46 3.84 -8.67 -3.82
N MET A 47 4.05 -8.27 -5.08
CA MET A 47 5.06 -7.29 -5.43
C MET A 47 4.82 -5.97 -4.71
N LEU A 48 3.58 -5.51 -4.68
CA LEU A 48 3.26 -4.25 -4.03
C LEU A 48 3.49 -4.33 -2.52
N SER A 49 3.16 -5.46 -1.90
CA SER A 49 3.41 -5.65 -0.47
C SER A 49 4.90 -5.53 -0.14
N ILE A 50 5.74 -6.14 -0.98
CA ILE A 50 7.19 -6.06 -0.81
C ILE A 50 7.66 -4.62 -1.00
N ILE A 51 7.15 -3.93 -2.03
CA ILE A 51 7.50 -2.53 -2.30
C ILE A 51 7.14 -1.64 -1.12
N VAL A 52 5.94 -1.82 -0.56
CA VAL A 52 5.50 -1.03 0.60
C VAL A 52 6.48 -1.19 1.76
N PHE A 53 6.86 -2.42 2.06
CA PHE A 53 7.77 -2.65 3.17
C PHE A 53 9.17 -2.08 2.90
N ILE A 54 9.68 -2.30 1.68
CA ILE A 54 11.02 -1.79 1.31
C ILE A 54 11.05 -0.27 1.39
N LEU A 55 10.04 0.40 0.86
CA LEU A 55 9.98 1.86 0.90
C LEU A 55 9.86 2.36 2.33
N THR A 56 9.08 1.68 3.16
CA THR A 56 8.98 2.04 4.57
C THR A 56 10.33 1.93 5.25
N TYR A 57 11.05 0.85 4.99
CA TYR A 57 12.36 0.62 5.59
C TYR A 57 13.37 1.68 5.13
N LEU A 58 13.38 1.98 3.84
CA LEU A 58 14.34 2.94 3.27
C LEU A 58 14.07 4.36 3.75
N PHE A 59 12.80 4.73 3.91
CA PHE A 59 12.45 6.09 4.32
C PHE A 59 12.25 6.20 5.83
N PHE A 60 12.51 5.13 6.58
CA PHE A 60 12.35 5.15 8.02
C PHE A 60 13.14 6.27 8.72
N PRO A 61 14.37 6.60 8.32
CA PRO A 61 15.09 7.71 8.95
C PRO A 61 14.33 9.04 8.92
N LEU A 62 13.46 9.23 7.93
CA LEU A 62 12.63 10.43 7.85
C LEU A 62 11.59 10.46 8.96
N ILE A 63 11.07 9.29 9.34
CA ILE A 63 10.10 9.16 10.42
C ILE A 63 10.79 9.36 11.78
N GLY A 64 11.96 8.74 11.95
CA GLY A 64 12.71 8.84 13.18
C GLY A 64 12.23 7.89 14.27
N LYS A 65 12.72 8.11 15.47
CA LYS A 65 12.46 7.24 16.62
C LYS A 65 11.23 7.75 17.39
N HIS A 66 10.25 6.87 17.54
CA HIS A 66 9.00 7.19 18.22
C HIS A 66 8.53 5.99 19.03
N HIS A 67 7.40 6.14 19.70
CA HIS A 67 6.77 5.03 20.41
C HIS A 67 6.11 4.06 19.43
N THR A 68 5.98 2.80 19.85
CA THR A 68 5.32 1.79 19.03
C THR A 68 3.92 2.21 18.59
N LEU A 69 3.19 2.88 19.49
CA LEU A 69 1.85 3.35 19.17
C LEU A 69 1.85 4.37 18.03
N ASP A 70 2.88 5.22 17.97
CA ASP A 70 3.00 6.18 16.87
C ASP A 70 3.17 5.46 15.53
N TYR A 71 3.96 4.41 15.50
CA TYR A 71 4.13 3.62 14.27
C TYR A 71 2.84 2.94 13.87
N PHE A 72 2.08 2.47 14.84
CA PHE A 72 0.78 1.86 14.55
C PHE A 72 -0.17 2.88 13.92
N PHE A 73 -0.20 4.11 14.44
CA PHE A 73 -1.05 5.15 13.89
C PHE A 73 -0.62 5.58 12.48
N ILE A 74 0.68 5.56 12.20
CA ILE A 74 1.16 5.83 10.85
C ILE A 74 0.62 4.74 9.90
N GLY A 75 0.72 3.48 10.29
CA GLY A 75 0.19 2.38 9.48
C GLY A 75 -1.30 2.51 9.26
N LEU A 76 -2.05 2.87 10.31
CA LEU A 76 -3.47 3.08 10.21
C LEU A 76 -3.81 4.23 9.26
N GLN A 77 -3.06 5.32 9.34
CA GLN A 77 -3.21 6.45 8.43
C GLN A 77 -3.03 5.99 6.98
N TRP A 78 -1.99 5.18 6.72
CA TRP A 78 -1.72 4.68 5.38
C TRP A 78 -2.86 3.80 4.86
N VAL A 79 -3.42 2.95 5.73
CA VAL A 79 -4.55 2.11 5.35
C VAL A 79 -5.75 2.97 4.95
N VAL A 80 -6.07 3.97 5.78
CA VAL A 80 -7.19 4.87 5.49
C VAL A 80 -6.96 5.63 4.19
N MET A 81 -5.77 6.19 4.01
CA MET A 81 -5.45 6.94 2.80
C MET A 81 -5.51 6.04 1.55
N THR A 82 -5.03 4.80 1.67
CA THR A 82 -5.06 3.85 0.56
C THR A 82 -6.49 3.49 0.19
N LEU A 83 -7.35 3.24 1.18
CA LEU A 83 -8.75 2.95 0.92
C LEU A 83 -9.45 4.12 0.26
N MET A 84 -9.21 5.33 0.74
CA MET A 84 -9.79 6.53 0.15
C MET A 84 -9.31 6.69 -1.29
N PHE A 85 -8.01 6.50 -1.52
CA PHE A 85 -7.44 6.60 -2.86
C PHE A 85 -8.09 5.58 -3.79
N GLU A 86 -8.22 4.34 -3.33
CA GLU A 86 -8.78 3.27 -4.16
C GLU A 86 -10.23 3.57 -4.53
N PHE A 87 -11.04 3.99 -3.57
CA PHE A 87 -12.45 4.26 -3.86
C PHE A 87 -12.65 5.53 -4.66
N VAL A 88 -11.97 6.60 -4.31
CA VAL A 88 -12.14 7.88 -5.01
C VAL A 88 -11.52 7.81 -6.40
N PHE A 89 -10.28 7.39 -6.49
CA PHE A 89 -9.58 7.32 -7.76
C PHE A 89 -10.21 6.28 -8.68
N GLY A 90 -10.51 5.09 -8.14
CA GLY A 90 -11.06 4.01 -8.94
C GLY A 90 -12.42 4.36 -9.53
N HIS A 91 -13.32 4.92 -8.72
CA HIS A 91 -14.67 5.20 -9.17
C HIS A 91 -14.78 6.53 -9.93
N TYR A 92 -14.24 7.59 -9.35
CA TYR A 92 -14.45 8.93 -9.92
C TYR A 92 -13.48 9.29 -11.03
N VAL A 93 -12.26 8.80 -10.98
CA VAL A 93 -11.24 9.12 -11.99
C VAL A 93 -11.19 8.06 -13.07
N MET A 94 -11.11 6.79 -12.70
CA MET A 94 -11.02 5.68 -13.66
C MET A 94 -12.36 5.19 -14.15
N GLY A 95 -13.46 5.65 -13.54
CA GLY A 95 -14.79 5.28 -13.98
C GLY A 95 -15.20 3.86 -13.67
N LYS A 96 -14.53 3.18 -12.74
CA LYS A 96 -14.88 1.80 -12.39
C LYS A 96 -16.18 1.74 -11.62
N PRO A 97 -17.05 0.75 -11.91
CA PRO A 97 -18.25 0.56 -11.09
C PRO A 97 -17.88 0.11 -9.68
N TRP A 98 -18.76 0.40 -8.72
CA TRP A 98 -18.51 0.03 -7.33
C TRP A 98 -18.26 -1.47 -7.17
N SER A 99 -18.92 -2.32 -7.95
CA SER A 99 -18.72 -3.76 -7.89
C SER A 99 -17.28 -4.15 -8.17
N SER A 100 -16.65 -3.50 -9.16
CA SER A 100 -15.25 -3.76 -9.48
C SER A 100 -14.31 -3.29 -8.37
N ILE A 101 -14.64 -2.16 -7.73
CA ILE A 101 -13.81 -1.65 -6.64
C ILE A 101 -13.86 -2.58 -5.43
N PHE A 102 -15.06 -3.06 -5.08
CA PHE A 102 -15.19 -3.98 -3.95
C PHE A 102 -14.58 -5.35 -4.24
N GLN A 103 -14.37 -5.68 -5.51
CA GLN A 103 -13.74 -6.94 -5.89
C GLN A 103 -12.31 -7.05 -5.34
N VAL A 104 -11.63 -5.93 -5.06
CA VAL A 104 -10.27 -5.96 -4.52
C VAL A 104 -10.20 -6.64 -3.14
N PHE A 105 -11.32 -6.81 -2.47
CA PHE A 105 -11.36 -7.49 -1.18
C PHE A 105 -11.60 -9.01 -1.30
N ASN A 106 -11.74 -9.52 -2.51
CA ASN A 106 -12.05 -10.93 -2.70
C ASN A 106 -10.78 -11.77 -2.80
N ILE A 107 -10.24 -12.14 -1.64
CA ILE A 107 -9.02 -12.97 -1.57
C ILE A 107 -9.24 -14.33 -2.23
N MET A 108 -10.46 -14.87 -2.13
CA MET A 108 -10.78 -16.18 -2.69
C MET A 108 -10.57 -16.25 -4.20
N GLU A 109 -10.65 -15.12 -4.89
CA GLU A 109 -10.42 -15.06 -6.33
C GLU A 109 -9.01 -14.54 -6.67
N GLY A 110 -8.11 -14.52 -5.69
CA GLY A 110 -6.72 -14.19 -5.92
C GLY A 110 -6.34 -12.73 -5.74
N ASP A 111 -7.29 -11.89 -5.37
CA ASP A 111 -6.96 -10.48 -5.14
C ASP A 111 -6.36 -10.33 -3.75
N LEU A 112 -5.11 -9.87 -3.71
CA LEU A 112 -4.36 -9.77 -2.46
C LEU A 112 -4.30 -8.35 -1.91
N PHE A 113 -5.25 -7.49 -2.28
CA PHE A 113 -5.26 -6.11 -1.83
C PHE A 113 -5.34 -6.01 -0.30
N ILE A 114 -6.10 -6.92 0.33
CA ILE A 114 -6.20 -6.95 1.80
C ILE A 114 -4.83 -7.23 2.40
N ILE A 115 -4.04 -8.09 1.78
CA ILE A 115 -2.68 -8.38 2.26
C ILE A 115 -1.82 -7.13 2.17
N VAL A 116 -1.95 -6.35 1.09
CA VAL A 116 -1.24 -5.08 0.96
C VAL A 116 -1.62 -4.13 2.10
N LEU A 117 -2.90 -4.08 2.45
CA LEU A 117 -3.36 -3.22 3.55
C LEU A 117 -2.77 -3.67 4.89
N VAL A 118 -2.73 -4.98 5.14
CA VAL A 118 -2.14 -5.51 6.37
C VAL A 118 -0.66 -5.19 6.43
N VAL A 119 0.06 -5.37 5.33
CA VAL A 119 1.47 -5.02 5.26
C VAL A 119 1.67 -3.53 5.51
N SER A 120 0.83 -2.67 4.92
CA SER A 120 0.92 -1.23 5.14
C SER A 120 0.72 -0.86 6.60
N LEU A 121 -0.22 -1.55 7.27
CA LEU A 121 -0.52 -1.27 8.67
C LEU A 121 0.68 -1.60 9.56
N PHE A 122 1.34 -2.72 9.32
CA PHE A 122 2.41 -3.19 10.20
C PHE A 122 3.82 -2.82 9.74
N SER A 123 3.97 -2.29 8.52
CA SER A 123 5.30 -1.96 8.01
C SER A 123 6.07 -0.96 8.88
N PRO A 124 5.46 0.14 9.37
CA PRO A 124 6.20 1.06 10.23
C PRO A 124 6.72 0.38 11.50
N ILE A 125 5.90 -0.49 12.10
CA ILE A 125 6.30 -1.20 13.32
C ILE A 125 7.43 -2.16 13.03
N LEU A 126 7.31 -2.93 11.94
CA LEU A 126 8.34 -3.90 11.56
C LEU A 126 9.64 -3.20 11.18
N ALA A 127 9.57 -2.11 10.44
CA ALA A 127 10.77 -1.36 10.07
C ALA A 127 11.46 -0.82 11.32
N ALA A 128 10.69 -0.34 12.29
CA ALA A 128 11.25 0.15 13.53
C ALA A 128 11.99 -0.96 14.27
N LYS A 129 11.40 -2.15 14.34
CA LYS A 129 12.02 -3.28 15.00
C LYS A 129 13.32 -3.70 14.31
N LEU A 130 13.30 -3.76 12.98
CA LEU A 130 14.47 -4.18 12.22
C LEU A 130 15.61 -3.18 12.33
N LYS A 131 15.30 -1.92 12.55
CA LYS A 131 16.32 -0.89 12.74
C LYS A 131 16.74 -0.71 14.20
N GLY A 132 16.27 -1.58 15.08
CA GLY A 132 16.64 -1.56 16.49
C GLY A 132 15.98 -0.43 17.28
N LYS A 133 14.80 -0.01 16.87
CA LYS A 133 14.08 1.09 17.56
C LYS A 133 13.02 0.55 18.57
#